data_6621382ab1be008367510a3b405bf43f
#
_entry.id   6621382ab1be008367510a3b405bf43f
#
_cell.length_a   1.000
_cell.length_b   1.000
_cell.length_c   1.000
_cell.angle_alpha   90.00
_cell.angle_beta   90.00
_cell.angle_gamma   90.00
#
_symmetry.space_group_name_H-M   'P 1'
#
loop_
_entity.id
_entity.type
_entity.pdbx_description
1 polymer ?
#
loop_
_entity_poly.entity_id
_entity_poly.type
_entity_poly.pdbx_seq_one_letter_code
_entity_poly.pdbx_strand_id
1 'polypeptide(L)'
;DQKKSASFEFGDKERTNWNFVPLQDKERKPTRKGIRLELLSNQQKEKALALLRTGTSDRGYQSALDIMSLESVLNRQEKPGGNVRNPSWYFVSIFGEPGSESGWGWRWEGHHLALNFTLVGSQVTGTTPAFFGANPAEVRSGPEKGKLSIEGCSSLALKLIASLSAEQVSKGSAAKAGIEIDQAQTKPPAQALIGEGISAAEFNA
;
A
#
# COMPACT_ATOMS: atom_id res chain seq x y z
N ASP A 1 22.64 5.79 12.22
CA ASP A 1 21.41 5.20 12.77
C ASP A 1 20.28 5.08 11.73
N GLN A 2 20.06 6.07 10.85
CA GLN A 2 19.02 6.02 9.81
C GLN A 2 19.22 4.84 8.85
N LYS A 3 20.45 4.62 8.35
CA LYS A 3 20.75 3.48 7.46
C LYS A 3 20.43 2.15 8.15
N LYS A 4 20.81 1.98 9.41
CA LYS A 4 20.50 0.77 10.19
C LYS A 4 19.00 0.54 10.34
N SER A 5 18.23 1.60 10.52
CA SER A 5 16.76 1.49 10.61
C SER A 5 16.09 1.14 9.29
N ALA A 6 16.71 1.48 8.16
CA ALA A 6 16.15 1.25 6.84
C ALA A 6 16.58 -0.09 6.22
N SER A 7 17.67 -0.73 6.69
CA SER A 7 18.30 -1.85 6.01
C SER A 7 18.08 -3.17 6.76
N PHE A 8 17.75 -4.21 5.99
CA PHE A 8 17.49 -5.57 6.45
C PHE A 8 18.20 -6.55 5.51
N GLU A 9 18.51 -7.74 5.99
CA GLU A 9 18.93 -8.85 5.13
C GLU A 9 17.82 -9.22 4.13
N PHE A 10 18.18 -9.67 2.92
CA PHE A 10 17.17 -10.03 1.91
C PHE A 10 16.25 -11.16 2.37
N GLY A 11 16.76 -12.11 3.15
CA GLY A 11 16.00 -13.22 3.74
C GLY A 11 15.28 -12.89 5.06
N ASP A 12 15.34 -11.64 5.53
CA ASP A 12 14.72 -11.25 6.79
C ASP A 12 13.20 -11.44 6.73
N LYS A 13 12.61 -11.96 7.80
CA LYS A 13 11.16 -12.16 7.95
C LYS A 13 10.38 -10.86 7.83
N GLU A 14 11.01 -9.72 8.13
CA GLU A 14 10.41 -8.41 7.97
C GLU A 14 10.00 -8.13 6.52
N ARG A 15 10.65 -8.74 5.53
CA ARG A 15 10.31 -8.59 4.12
C ARG A 15 8.87 -8.99 3.78
N THR A 16 8.32 -9.97 4.49
CA THR A 16 6.93 -10.44 4.33
C THR A 16 5.99 -9.90 5.41
N ASN A 17 6.49 -9.11 6.35
CA ASN A 17 5.72 -8.54 7.46
C ASN A 17 5.13 -7.17 7.11
N TRP A 18 4.47 -7.07 5.93
CA TRP A 18 3.81 -5.84 5.52
C TRP A 18 2.46 -5.65 6.21
N ASN A 19 2.02 -4.40 6.31
CA ASN A 19 0.75 -4.07 6.96
C ASN A 19 0.16 -2.77 6.39
N PHE A 20 -1.16 -2.60 6.45
CA PHE A 20 -1.86 -1.42 5.93
C PHE A 20 -2.63 -0.64 7.00
N VAL A 21 -2.76 -1.16 8.23
CA VAL A 21 -3.43 -0.45 9.33
C VAL A 21 -2.45 0.44 10.09
N PRO A 22 -2.91 1.45 10.85
CA PRO A 22 -2.04 2.20 11.74
C PRO A 22 -1.45 1.28 12.81
N LEU A 23 -0.14 1.05 12.79
CA LEU A 23 0.56 0.27 13.80
C LEU A 23 1.19 1.22 14.82
N GLN A 24 0.60 1.25 16.02
CA GLN A 24 1.02 2.09 17.15
C GLN A 24 1.01 1.29 18.45
N ASP A 25 1.93 1.60 19.35
CA ASP A 25 1.95 1.05 20.69
C ASP A 25 0.96 1.79 21.62
N LYS A 26 0.97 1.42 22.90
CA LYS A 26 0.10 2.04 23.92
C LYS A 26 0.41 3.52 24.16
N GLU A 27 1.64 3.93 23.90
CA GLU A 27 2.10 5.32 23.95
C GLU A 27 1.83 6.06 22.64
N ARG A 28 1.12 5.41 21.70
CA ARG A 28 0.77 5.95 20.38
C ARG A 28 1.99 6.25 19.49
N LYS A 29 3.10 5.55 19.73
CA LYS A 29 4.29 5.61 18.87
C LYS A 29 4.20 4.58 17.76
N PRO A 30 4.68 4.88 16.55
CA PRO A 30 4.61 3.93 15.45
C PRO A 30 5.56 2.75 15.69
N THR A 31 5.09 1.55 15.39
CA THR A 31 5.82 0.30 15.60
C THR A 31 6.31 -0.36 14.31
N ARG A 32 5.95 0.20 13.12
CA ARG A 32 6.49 -0.28 11.84
C ARG A 32 8.00 -0.21 11.79
N LYS A 33 8.58 -1.16 11.08
CA LYS A 33 10.02 -1.16 10.76
C LYS A 33 10.29 -0.32 9.51
N GLY A 34 11.57 -0.04 9.26
CA GLY A 34 11.98 0.87 8.20
C GLY A 34 12.25 2.29 8.71
N ILE A 35 12.81 3.13 7.85
CA ILE A 35 13.02 4.54 8.17
C ILE A 35 11.78 5.38 7.89
N ARG A 36 11.29 6.10 8.88
CA ARG A 36 10.16 7.03 8.76
C ARG A 36 10.54 8.28 7.97
N LEU A 37 9.65 8.73 7.09
CA LEU A 37 9.86 10.01 6.37
C LEU A 37 10.06 11.19 7.32
N GLU A 38 9.38 11.19 8.47
CA GLU A 38 9.51 12.22 9.50
C GLU A 38 10.96 12.42 9.98
N LEU A 39 11.76 11.35 9.99
CA LEU A 39 13.15 11.35 10.44
C LEU A 39 14.16 11.72 9.34
N LEU A 40 13.68 11.95 8.13
CA LEU A 40 14.51 12.29 6.97
C LEU A 40 14.62 13.81 6.80
N SER A 41 15.80 14.28 6.37
CA SER A 41 15.95 15.64 5.87
C SER A 41 15.14 15.84 4.58
N ASN A 42 14.91 17.08 4.16
CA ASN A 42 14.17 17.37 2.93
C ASN A 42 14.82 16.69 1.71
N GLN A 43 16.15 16.77 1.58
CA GLN A 43 16.88 16.10 0.50
C GLN A 43 16.74 14.57 0.55
N GLN A 44 16.71 13.97 1.75
CA GLN A 44 16.48 12.52 1.89
C GLN A 44 15.03 12.14 1.56
N LYS A 45 14.06 12.97 1.92
CA LYS A 45 12.65 12.77 1.53
C LYS A 45 12.46 12.81 0.02
N GLU A 46 13.10 13.76 -0.66
CA GLU A 46 13.09 13.82 -2.14
C GLU A 46 13.63 12.53 -2.77
N LYS A 47 14.75 12.00 -2.25
CA LYS A 47 15.32 10.72 -2.72
C LYS A 47 14.38 9.53 -2.43
N ALA A 48 13.75 9.50 -1.26
CA ALA A 48 12.77 8.46 -0.93
C ALA A 48 11.55 8.52 -1.86
N LEU A 49 11.02 9.72 -2.12
CA LEU A 49 9.92 9.90 -3.07
C LEU A 49 10.34 9.56 -4.52
N ALA A 50 11.59 9.85 -4.91
CA ALA A 50 12.12 9.42 -6.19
C ALA A 50 12.16 7.88 -6.29
N LEU A 51 12.54 7.17 -5.22
CA LEU A 51 12.46 5.72 -5.18
C LEU A 51 11.01 5.23 -5.37
N LEU A 52 10.06 5.80 -4.65
CA LEU A 52 8.64 5.47 -4.82
C LEU A 52 8.19 5.66 -6.29
N ARG A 53 8.63 6.75 -6.92
CA ARG A 53 8.30 7.04 -8.32
C ARG A 53 8.86 6.01 -9.30
N THR A 54 10.02 5.39 -9.03
CA THR A 54 10.58 4.35 -9.89
C THR A 54 9.74 3.08 -9.93
N GLY A 55 8.99 2.78 -8.88
CA GLY A 55 8.14 1.58 -8.78
C GLY A 55 6.68 1.81 -9.18
N THR A 56 6.31 3.02 -9.58
CA THR A 56 4.91 3.37 -9.87
C THR A 56 4.78 4.13 -11.19
N SER A 57 3.62 4.02 -11.84
CA SER A 57 3.23 4.96 -12.90
C SER A 57 2.98 6.36 -12.32
N ASP A 58 2.92 7.38 -13.15
CA ASP A 58 2.58 8.74 -12.70
C ASP A 58 1.26 8.77 -11.92
N ARG A 59 0.24 8.03 -12.38
CA ARG A 59 -1.03 7.90 -11.67
C ARG A 59 -0.88 7.16 -10.34
N GLY A 60 -0.12 6.06 -10.30
CA GLY A 60 0.15 5.29 -9.08
C GLY A 60 0.91 6.13 -8.06
N TYR A 61 1.90 6.89 -8.51
CA TYR A 61 2.64 7.82 -7.67
C TYR A 61 1.72 8.90 -7.06
N GLN A 62 0.88 9.53 -7.89
CA GLN A 62 -0.08 10.53 -7.41
C GLN A 62 -1.07 9.91 -6.42
N SER A 63 -1.61 8.72 -6.70
CA SER A 63 -2.49 8.01 -5.77
C SER A 63 -1.80 7.72 -4.44
N ALA A 64 -0.52 7.34 -4.45
CA ALA A 64 0.23 7.13 -3.22
C ALA A 64 0.35 8.43 -2.39
N LEU A 65 0.67 9.56 -3.04
CA LEU A 65 0.74 10.87 -2.36
C LEU A 65 -0.64 11.29 -1.82
N ASP A 66 -1.70 11.04 -2.57
CA ASP A 66 -3.06 11.36 -2.15
C ASP A 66 -3.49 10.53 -0.94
N ILE A 67 -3.17 9.22 -0.92
CA ILE A 67 -3.40 8.36 0.23
C ILE A 67 -2.65 8.88 1.46
N MET A 68 -1.37 9.21 1.31
CA MET A 68 -0.56 9.78 2.39
C MET A 68 -1.17 11.08 2.95
N SER A 69 -1.73 11.93 2.09
CA SER A 69 -2.34 13.20 2.49
C SER A 69 -3.63 13.02 3.31
N LEU A 70 -4.32 11.86 3.18
CA LEU A 70 -5.52 11.55 3.95
C LEU A 70 -5.27 11.50 5.46
N GLU A 71 -4.04 11.25 5.91
CA GLU A 71 -3.70 11.33 7.33
C GLU A 71 -4.00 12.73 7.90
N SER A 72 -3.78 13.79 7.12
CA SER A 72 -4.14 15.15 7.54
C SER A 72 -5.65 15.37 7.60
N VAL A 73 -6.41 14.72 6.72
CA VAL A 73 -7.88 14.75 6.75
C VAL A 73 -8.40 14.03 8.00
N LEU A 74 -7.92 12.81 8.24
CA LEU A 74 -8.29 12.02 9.41
C LEU A 74 -7.93 12.71 10.73
N ASN A 75 -6.75 13.34 10.78
CA ASN A 75 -6.33 14.11 11.98
C ASN A 75 -7.31 15.24 12.34
N ARG A 76 -7.97 15.83 11.33
CA ARG A 76 -8.99 16.88 11.58
C ARG A 76 -10.37 16.31 11.90
N GLN A 77 -10.67 15.10 11.42
CA GLN A 77 -12.03 14.53 11.52
C GLN A 77 -12.19 13.58 12.70
N GLU A 78 -11.13 12.91 13.12
CA GLU A 78 -11.18 11.96 14.22
C GLU A 78 -11.16 12.65 15.59
N LYS A 79 -11.78 12.00 16.58
CA LYS A 79 -11.81 12.49 17.96
C LYS A 79 -10.41 12.47 18.59
N PRO A 80 -10.09 13.41 19.47
CA PRO A 80 -8.88 13.36 20.28
C PRO A 80 -8.75 12.01 21.02
N GLY A 81 -7.52 11.48 21.08
CA GLY A 81 -7.25 10.21 21.77
C GLY A 81 -7.23 8.97 20.88
N GLY A 82 -7.66 9.07 19.61
CA GLY A 82 -7.52 8.02 18.61
C GLY A 82 -6.08 7.81 18.12
N ASN A 83 -5.91 7.14 16.98
CA ASN A 83 -4.61 6.98 16.36
C ASN A 83 -3.96 8.33 16.03
N VAL A 84 -2.64 8.41 16.16
CA VAL A 84 -1.88 9.55 15.64
C VAL A 84 -1.95 9.49 14.11
N ARG A 85 -2.41 10.57 13.48
CA ARG A 85 -2.52 10.72 12.04
C ARG A 85 -1.45 11.70 11.55
N ASN A 86 -0.42 11.14 10.95
CA ASN A 86 0.73 11.92 10.48
C ASN A 86 1.11 11.51 9.05
N PRO A 87 1.01 12.41 8.05
CA PRO A 87 1.34 12.12 6.66
C PRO A 87 2.83 11.80 6.45
N SER A 88 3.68 12.01 7.44
CA SER A 88 5.10 11.61 7.44
C SER A 88 5.35 10.25 8.10
N TRP A 89 4.30 9.53 8.55
CA TRP A 89 4.43 8.19 9.10
C TRP A 89 4.30 7.12 8.02
N TYR A 90 5.09 7.31 6.97
CA TYR A 90 5.38 6.31 5.95
C TYR A 90 6.83 5.88 6.07
N PHE A 91 7.09 4.61 5.80
CA PHE A 91 8.32 3.91 6.14
C PHE A 91 8.93 3.32 4.89
N VAL A 92 10.24 3.46 4.77
CA VAL A 92 11.02 2.85 3.68
C VAL A 92 11.94 1.80 4.27
N SER A 93 11.88 0.61 3.71
CA SER A 93 12.76 -0.52 4.04
C SER A 93 13.49 -0.99 2.80
N ILE A 94 14.76 -1.30 2.95
CA ILE A 94 15.62 -1.90 1.91
C ILE A 94 16.01 -3.29 2.41
N PHE A 95 15.85 -4.28 1.58
CA PHE A 95 16.14 -5.69 1.87
C PHE A 95 17.27 -6.16 0.95
N GLY A 96 18.39 -6.57 1.53
CA GLY A 96 19.60 -6.92 0.79
C GLY A 96 20.39 -5.71 0.30
N GLU A 97 21.33 -5.96 -0.60
CA GLU A 97 22.20 -4.95 -1.20
C GLU A 97 21.60 -4.46 -2.52
N PRO A 98 21.28 -3.17 -2.68
CA PRO A 98 20.78 -2.62 -3.94
C PRO A 98 21.71 -2.92 -5.11
N GLY A 99 21.17 -3.46 -6.19
CA GLY A 99 21.91 -3.87 -7.37
C GLY A 99 22.47 -5.30 -7.31
N SER A 100 22.21 -6.05 -6.22
CA SER A 100 22.68 -7.43 -6.09
C SER A 100 22.02 -8.37 -7.09
N GLU A 101 22.83 -9.18 -7.77
CA GLU A 101 22.37 -10.25 -8.66
C GLU A 101 21.80 -11.46 -7.88
N SER A 102 22.05 -11.57 -6.59
CA SER A 102 21.45 -12.59 -5.72
C SER A 102 20.08 -12.19 -5.17
N GLY A 103 19.58 -11.02 -5.54
CA GLY A 103 18.30 -10.49 -5.13
C GLY A 103 18.41 -9.40 -4.06
N TRP A 104 17.54 -8.44 -4.19
CA TRP A 104 17.31 -7.38 -3.20
C TRP A 104 15.88 -6.86 -3.35
N GLY A 105 15.45 -5.94 -2.51
CA GLY A 105 14.12 -5.37 -2.63
C GLY A 105 13.94 -4.13 -1.77
N TRP A 106 12.78 -3.53 -1.91
CA TRP A 106 12.40 -2.41 -1.07
C TRP A 106 10.90 -2.40 -0.81
N ARG A 107 10.50 -1.78 0.28
CA ARG A 107 9.10 -1.59 0.66
C ARG A 107 8.85 -0.14 1.01
N TRP A 108 7.73 0.38 0.53
CA TRP A 108 7.12 1.62 0.98
C TRP A 108 5.84 1.29 1.71
N GLU A 109 5.72 1.68 2.97
CA GLU A 109 4.61 1.21 3.79
C GLU A 109 4.12 2.29 4.74
N GLY A 110 2.80 2.35 4.93
CA GLY A 110 2.14 3.20 5.91
C GLY A 110 0.66 2.86 6.03
N HIS A 111 -0.13 3.77 6.58
CA HIS A 111 -1.56 3.58 6.65
C HIS A 111 -2.16 3.58 5.23
N HIS A 112 -2.90 2.53 4.90
CA HIS A 112 -3.56 2.29 3.61
C HIS A 112 -2.64 2.27 2.37
N LEU A 113 -1.34 2.14 2.54
CA LEU A 113 -0.38 1.98 1.45
C LEU A 113 0.70 0.98 1.84
N ALA A 114 0.88 -0.06 1.02
CA ALA A 114 2.00 -0.99 1.14
C ALA A 114 2.43 -1.47 -0.24
N LEU A 115 3.62 -1.06 -0.67
CA LEU A 115 4.19 -1.39 -1.97
C LEU A 115 5.50 -2.12 -1.75
N ASN A 116 5.61 -3.31 -2.33
CA ASN A 116 6.74 -4.20 -2.16
C ASN A 116 7.34 -4.54 -3.52
N PHE A 117 8.65 -4.40 -3.63
CA PHE A 117 9.38 -4.67 -4.86
C PHE A 117 10.52 -5.64 -4.59
N THR A 118 10.66 -6.62 -5.46
CA THR A 118 11.79 -7.56 -5.50
C THR A 118 12.52 -7.37 -6.81
N LEU A 119 13.85 -7.31 -6.75
CA LEU A 119 14.72 -7.08 -7.88
C LEU A 119 15.89 -8.06 -7.89
N VAL A 120 16.40 -8.32 -9.10
CA VAL A 120 17.69 -9.00 -9.34
C VAL A 120 18.50 -8.04 -10.21
N GLY A 121 19.65 -7.63 -9.72
CA GLY A 121 20.38 -6.52 -10.32
C GLY A 121 19.51 -5.26 -10.39
N SER A 122 19.25 -4.78 -11.60
CA SER A 122 18.35 -3.65 -11.88
C SER A 122 16.95 -4.07 -12.35
N GLN A 123 16.69 -5.37 -12.53
CA GLN A 123 15.43 -5.88 -13.06
C GLN A 123 14.43 -6.14 -11.95
N VAL A 124 13.22 -5.58 -12.08
CA VAL A 124 12.10 -5.88 -11.20
C VAL A 124 11.57 -7.29 -11.52
N THR A 125 11.60 -8.18 -10.53
CA THR A 125 11.11 -9.56 -10.63
C THR A 125 9.82 -9.82 -9.87
N GLY A 126 9.43 -8.90 -8.99
CA GLY A 126 8.16 -8.97 -8.25
C GLY A 126 7.73 -7.60 -7.73
N THR A 127 6.40 -7.35 -7.80
CA THR A 127 5.77 -6.10 -7.36
C THR A 127 4.64 -6.36 -6.37
N THR A 128 4.63 -7.52 -5.74
CA THR A 128 3.58 -7.95 -4.82
C THR A 128 4.13 -8.28 -3.44
N PRO A 129 3.30 -8.10 -2.40
CA PRO A 129 1.96 -7.47 -2.42
C PRO A 129 2.02 -5.97 -2.73
N ALA A 130 1.01 -5.48 -3.47
CA ALA A 130 0.81 -4.06 -3.74
C ALA A 130 -0.58 -3.65 -3.23
N PHE A 131 -0.63 -2.81 -2.23
CA PHE A 131 -1.85 -2.36 -1.59
C PHE A 131 -2.00 -0.85 -1.69
N PHE A 132 -3.09 -0.40 -2.28
CA PHE A 132 -3.56 0.97 -2.29
C PHE A 132 -4.96 1.00 -1.69
N GLY A 133 -5.13 1.64 -0.56
CA GLY A 133 -6.41 1.84 0.10
C GLY A 133 -6.70 3.31 0.36
N ALA A 134 -7.93 3.66 0.63
CA ALA A 134 -8.30 5.03 1.00
C ALA A 134 -9.32 5.02 2.14
N ASN A 135 -9.04 5.80 3.16
CA ASN A 135 -9.97 6.12 4.22
C ASN A 135 -9.82 7.61 4.60
N PRO A 136 -10.83 8.44 4.34
CA PRO A 136 -12.09 8.12 3.63
C PRO A 136 -11.86 7.84 2.13
N ALA A 137 -12.73 7.05 1.52
CA ALA A 137 -12.73 6.84 0.07
C ALA A 137 -13.00 8.15 -0.68
N GLU A 138 -13.92 8.97 -0.13
CA GLU A 138 -14.22 10.34 -0.55
C GLU A 138 -14.18 11.27 0.66
N VAL A 139 -13.46 12.38 0.53
CA VAL A 139 -13.45 13.44 1.55
C VAL A 139 -14.75 14.23 1.48
N ARG A 140 -15.63 14.07 2.47
CA ARG A 140 -16.99 14.67 2.47
C ARG A 140 -17.08 16.06 3.07
N SER A 141 -16.05 16.52 3.76
CA SER A 141 -16.02 17.82 4.44
C SER A 141 -14.60 18.39 4.51
N GLY A 142 -14.52 19.69 4.77
CA GLY A 142 -13.25 20.40 4.91
C GLY A 142 -12.70 20.91 3.57
N PRO A 143 -11.46 21.42 3.57
CA PRO A 143 -10.83 22.03 2.39
C PRO A 143 -10.68 21.09 1.20
N GLU A 144 -10.53 19.79 1.46
CA GLU A 144 -10.34 18.75 0.44
C GLU A 144 -11.65 18.05 0.03
N LYS A 145 -12.83 18.63 0.34
CA LYS A 145 -14.13 18.04 0.02
C LYS A 145 -14.22 17.67 -1.48
N GLY A 146 -14.64 16.44 -1.74
CA GLY A 146 -14.74 15.86 -3.08
C GLY A 146 -13.48 15.14 -3.56
N LYS A 147 -12.38 15.17 -2.77
CA LYS A 147 -11.16 14.44 -3.13
C LYS A 147 -11.40 12.93 -3.06
N LEU A 148 -11.02 12.24 -4.14
CA LEU A 148 -10.96 10.78 -4.28
C LEU A 148 -9.51 10.35 -4.45
N SER A 149 -8.93 9.65 -3.47
CA SER A 149 -7.48 9.31 -3.49
C SER A 149 -7.14 8.14 -4.41
N ILE A 150 -8.12 7.29 -4.72
CA ILE A 150 -8.03 6.18 -5.68
C ILE A 150 -9.15 6.30 -6.72
N GLU A 151 -9.20 7.48 -7.34
CA GLU A 151 -10.20 7.79 -8.35
C GLU A 151 -10.15 6.80 -9.51
N GLY A 152 -11.31 6.38 -9.95
CA GLY A 152 -11.51 5.49 -11.08
C GLY A 152 -11.46 4.00 -10.75
N CYS A 153 -10.74 3.54 -9.72
CA CYS A 153 -10.68 2.11 -9.43
C CYS A 153 -12.05 1.52 -9.10
N SER A 154 -12.77 2.11 -8.15
CA SER A 154 -14.10 1.64 -7.77
C SER A 154 -15.11 1.80 -8.91
N SER A 155 -15.10 2.93 -9.61
CA SER A 155 -16.03 3.17 -10.72
C SER A 155 -15.78 2.26 -11.91
N LEU A 156 -14.52 1.95 -12.22
CA LEU A 156 -14.17 1.00 -13.27
C LEU A 156 -14.54 -0.44 -12.90
N ALA A 157 -14.32 -0.83 -11.64
CA ALA A 157 -14.75 -2.13 -11.14
C ALA A 157 -16.27 -2.30 -11.22
N LEU A 158 -17.04 -1.28 -10.81
CA LEU A 158 -18.50 -1.31 -10.92
C LEU A 158 -18.96 -1.35 -12.37
N LYS A 159 -18.33 -0.62 -13.28
CA LYS A 159 -18.63 -0.68 -14.72
C LYS A 159 -18.31 -2.06 -15.31
N LEU A 160 -17.19 -2.65 -14.91
CA LEU A 160 -16.84 -4.01 -15.32
C LEU A 160 -17.91 -4.99 -14.86
N ILE A 161 -18.27 -5.00 -13.56
CA ILE A 161 -19.30 -5.89 -13.02
C ILE A 161 -20.64 -5.68 -13.74
N ALA A 162 -21.03 -4.44 -14.01
CA ALA A 162 -22.27 -4.14 -14.73
C ALA A 162 -22.27 -4.59 -16.21
N SER A 163 -21.10 -4.82 -16.80
CA SER A 163 -20.96 -5.32 -18.18
C SER A 163 -20.94 -6.84 -18.29
N LEU A 164 -20.83 -7.57 -17.17
CA LEU A 164 -20.75 -9.01 -17.13
C LEU A 164 -22.13 -9.66 -17.17
N SER A 165 -22.22 -10.84 -17.80
CA SER A 165 -23.42 -11.69 -17.70
C SER A 165 -23.59 -12.25 -16.27
N ALA A 166 -24.77 -12.71 -15.92
CA ALA A 166 -25.04 -13.33 -14.63
C ALA A 166 -24.14 -14.56 -14.38
N GLU A 167 -23.84 -15.33 -15.42
CA GLU A 167 -22.94 -16.48 -15.35
C GLU A 167 -21.49 -16.04 -15.08
N GLN A 168 -21.02 -15.02 -15.79
CA GLN A 168 -19.69 -14.44 -15.57
C GLN A 168 -19.56 -13.85 -14.17
N VAL A 169 -20.57 -13.13 -13.68
CA VAL A 169 -20.58 -12.62 -12.30
C VAL A 169 -20.52 -13.77 -11.30
N SER A 170 -21.29 -14.84 -11.50
CA SER A 170 -21.28 -16.01 -10.61
C SER A 170 -19.93 -16.72 -10.59
N LYS A 171 -19.30 -16.87 -11.76
CA LYS A 171 -17.96 -17.49 -11.90
C LYS A 171 -16.86 -16.61 -11.31
N GLY A 172 -16.93 -15.28 -11.53
CA GLY A 172 -15.95 -14.31 -11.07
C GLY A 172 -16.11 -13.88 -9.60
N SER A 173 -17.24 -14.23 -8.97
CA SER A 173 -17.51 -13.83 -7.59
C SER A 173 -16.84 -14.77 -6.61
N ALA A 174 -15.82 -14.27 -5.93
CA ALA A 174 -15.16 -14.94 -4.81
C ALA A 174 -15.94 -14.79 -3.49
N ALA A 175 -17.23 -14.43 -3.55
CA ALA A 175 -18.06 -14.16 -2.35
C ALA A 175 -18.14 -15.34 -1.38
N LYS A 176 -17.86 -16.57 -1.83
CA LYS A 176 -17.74 -17.74 -0.96
C LYS A 176 -16.41 -17.83 -0.23
N ALA A 177 -15.41 -17.09 -0.66
CA ALA A 177 -14.07 -17.19 -0.09
C ALA A 177 -13.96 -16.52 1.29
N GLY A 178 -14.97 -15.75 1.71
CA GLY A 178 -14.96 -15.14 3.04
C GLY A 178 -13.72 -14.28 3.33
N ILE A 179 -13.05 -13.85 2.28
CA ILE A 179 -11.89 -12.96 2.42
C ILE A 179 -12.45 -11.54 2.57
N GLU A 180 -13.20 -11.34 3.63
CA GLU A 180 -13.23 -10.03 4.21
C GLU A 180 -11.84 -9.79 4.75
N ILE A 181 -11.19 -8.72 4.29
CA ILE A 181 -10.05 -8.17 5.02
C ILE A 181 -10.65 -7.66 6.32
N ASP A 182 -10.82 -8.56 7.27
CA ASP A 182 -11.24 -8.22 8.61
C ASP A 182 -10.25 -7.18 9.14
N GLN A 183 -10.75 -6.08 9.64
CA GLN A 183 -9.90 -5.07 10.29
C GLN A 183 -9.11 -5.67 11.47
N ALA A 184 -9.51 -6.84 11.96
CA ALA A 184 -8.77 -7.64 12.93
C ALA A 184 -7.60 -8.42 12.31
N GLN A 185 -7.53 -8.62 11.00
CA GLN A 185 -6.36 -9.23 10.36
C GLN A 185 -5.22 -8.22 10.27
N THR A 186 -4.47 -8.13 11.34
CA THR A 186 -3.27 -7.28 11.40
C THR A 186 -2.11 -7.81 10.54
N LYS A 187 -2.23 -9.00 9.98
CA LYS A 187 -1.25 -9.67 9.10
C LYS A 187 -1.95 -10.31 7.92
N PRO A 188 -2.22 -9.56 6.85
CA PRO A 188 -2.75 -10.15 5.65
C PRO A 188 -1.77 -11.19 5.09
N PRO A 189 -2.25 -12.28 4.46
CA PRO A 189 -1.38 -13.31 3.92
C PRO A 189 -0.42 -12.72 2.88
N ALA A 190 0.84 -13.10 2.94
CA ALA A 190 1.87 -12.67 1.99
C ALA A 190 1.72 -13.33 0.61
N GLN A 191 0.85 -14.34 0.49
CA GLN A 191 0.61 -15.07 -0.75
C GLN A 191 -0.77 -14.73 -1.30
N ALA A 192 -0.82 -14.41 -2.59
CA ALA A 192 -2.09 -14.30 -3.30
C ALA A 192 -2.75 -15.68 -3.41
N LEU A 193 -4.06 -15.74 -3.20
CA LEU A 193 -4.84 -16.91 -3.57
C LEU A 193 -4.88 -16.97 -5.10
N ILE A 194 -4.22 -17.99 -5.67
CA ILE A 194 -4.15 -18.17 -7.12
C ILE A 194 -5.20 -19.22 -7.50
N GLY A 195 -5.99 -18.94 -8.52
CA GLY A 195 -6.77 -19.95 -9.22
C GLY A 195 -8.28 -19.80 -9.20
N GLU A 196 -8.84 -18.83 -8.51
CA GLU A 196 -10.28 -18.55 -8.58
C GLU A 196 -10.56 -17.20 -9.26
N GLY A 197 -11.52 -17.17 -10.16
CA GLY A 197 -11.88 -15.98 -10.90
C GLY A 197 -12.24 -16.28 -12.35
N ILE A 198 -12.45 -15.24 -13.11
CA ILE A 198 -12.74 -15.31 -14.54
C ILE A 198 -11.54 -14.76 -15.33
N SER A 199 -11.13 -15.47 -16.36
CA SER A 199 -10.04 -14.99 -17.24
C SER A 199 -10.49 -13.75 -18.01
N ALA A 200 -9.59 -12.76 -18.16
CA ALA A 200 -9.86 -11.58 -18.98
C ALA A 200 -10.21 -11.93 -20.44
N ALA A 201 -9.75 -13.08 -20.96
CA ALA A 201 -10.10 -13.59 -22.27
C ALA A 201 -11.59 -13.95 -22.39
N GLU A 202 -12.28 -14.21 -21.28
CA GLU A 202 -13.70 -14.56 -21.25
C GLU A 202 -14.63 -13.33 -21.20
N PHE A 203 -14.08 -12.11 -21.08
CA PHE A 203 -14.89 -10.88 -21.05
C PHE A 203 -15.45 -10.50 -22.42
N ASN A 204 -14.86 -10.98 -23.51
CA ASN A 204 -15.24 -10.66 -24.88
C ASN A 204 -15.98 -11.81 -25.59
N ALA A 205 -16.42 -12.82 -24.85
CA ALA A 205 -17.16 -13.95 -25.35
C ALA A 205 -18.67 -13.75 -25.33
#